data_c56b90d33d2aa11c92f44652d1d4cf17
#
_entry.id   c56b90d33d2aa11c92f44652d1d4cf17
#
_cell.length_a   1.000
_cell.length_b   1.000
_cell.length_c   1.000
_cell.angle_alpha   90.00
_cell.angle_beta   90.00
_cell.angle_gamma   90.00
#
_symmetry.space_group_name_H-M   'P 1'
#
loop_
_entity.id
_entity.type
_entity.pdbx_description
1 polymer ?
#
loop_
_entity_poly.entity_id
_entity_poly.type
_entity_poly.pdbx_seq_one_letter_code
_entity_poly.pdbx_strand_id
1 'polypeptide(L)'
;ELKIADTEAELEACFALLHDAYVASGFMRPHPSGLRVTPYHALPTTTTLCAKVDGQVVGTLSIVREGVFGFPMQAAFDISSVRAKEGRIAEISALAIHPRWRKTGGSILFPLMKFMYGYCTRYFDTRHLVIAVNPAHIEMYESVLFFRRLTQQVVDRYDFVNGAPAVGATLDLHEAPELFERAYGHKSGRRNLHRYFVHTEIPEIHYPARPWHTSNDPVLSPALMDHFFNQRTRVFEDLDDRRRRLLHSIYREPEWAPVLPPQPATTEPGAALRRHARHS
;
A
#
# COMPACT_ATOMS: atom_id res chain seq x y z
N GLU A 1 -12.08 -16.51 2.70
CA GLU A 1 -11.39 -16.31 1.42
C GLU A 1 -10.44 -15.11 1.54
N LEU A 2 -9.22 -15.26 1.01
CA LEU A 2 -8.26 -14.17 0.87
C LEU A 2 -7.82 -14.12 -0.59
N LYS A 3 -7.93 -12.95 -1.21
CA LYS A 3 -7.60 -12.76 -2.63
C LYS A 3 -7.16 -11.31 -2.91
N ILE A 4 -6.69 -11.06 -4.11
CA ILE A 4 -6.57 -9.69 -4.63
C ILE A 4 -7.98 -9.16 -4.88
N ALA A 5 -8.27 -7.94 -4.43
CA ALA A 5 -9.50 -7.24 -4.78
C ALA A 5 -9.41 -6.80 -6.25
N ASP A 6 -10.21 -7.40 -7.11
CA ASP A 6 -10.15 -7.24 -8.57
C ASP A 6 -11.52 -6.91 -9.22
N THR A 7 -12.58 -6.86 -8.42
CA THR A 7 -13.90 -6.39 -8.85
C THR A 7 -14.22 -5.03 -8.28
N GLU A 8 -15.11 -4.27 -8.92
CA GLU A 8 -15.61 -2.99 -8.43
C GLU A 8 -16.17 -3.11 -7.01
N ALA A 9 -17.01 -4.12 -6.77
CA ALA A 9 -17.62 -4.34 -5.46
C ALA A 9 -16.60 -4.66 -4.35
N GLU A 10 -15.56 -5.43 -4.66
CA GLU A 10 -14.51 -5.77 -3.69
C GLU A 10 -13.63 -4.55 -3.38
N LEU A 11 -13.23 -3.79 -4.41
CA LEU A 11 -12.44 -2.57 -4.24
C LEU A 11 -13.24 -1.51 -3.47
N GLU A 12 -14.52 -1.32 -3.80
CA GLU A 12 -15.39 -0.39 -3.06
C GLU A 12 -15.50 -0.79 -1.59
N ALA A 13 -15.74 -2.07 -1.31
CA ALA A 13 -15.82 -2.57 0.06
C ALA A 13 -14.48 -2.41 0.83
N CYS A 14 -13.33 -2.62 0.16
CA CYS A 14 -12.02 -2.38 0.75
C CYS A 14 -11.82 -0.89 1.07
N PHE A 15 -12.12 0.00 0.15
CA PHE A 15 -11.94 1.44 0.32
C PHE A 15 -12.94 2.03 1.33
N ALA A 16 -14.16 1.49 1.42
CA ALA A 16 -15.13 1.86 2.44
C ALA A 16 -14.69 1.39 3.84
N LEU A 17 -14.25 0.13 3.98
CA LEU A 17 -13.71 -0.38 5.23
C LEU A 17 -12.51 0.42 5.72
N LEU A 18 -11.65 0.83 4.80
CA LEU A 18 -10.48 1.66 5.08
C LEU A 18 -10.91 3.07 5.53
N HIS A 19 -11.87 3.69 4.84
CA HIS A 19 -12.44 4.99 5.21
C HIS A 19 -12.97 4.96 6.64
N ASP A 20 -13.84 4.01 6.95
CA ASP A 20 -14.48 3.91 8.26
C ASP A 20 -13.47 3.67 9.38
N ALA A 21 -12.47 2.81 9.13
CA ALA A 21 -11.39 2.55 10.08
C ALA A 21 -10.53 3.80 10.34
N TYR A 22 -10.22 4.56 9.31
CA TYR A 22 -9.38 5.76 9.41
C TYR A 22 -10.14 6.94 10.04
N VAL A 23 -11.41 7.12 9.70
CA VAL A 23 -12.27 8.13 10.34
C VAL A 23 -12.44 7.83 11.83
N ALA A 24 -12.73 6.57 12.17
CA ALA A 24 -12.88 6.15 13.58
C ALA A 24 -11.59 6.30 14.40
N SER A 25 -10.42 6.27 13.74
CA SER A 25 -9.11 6.45 14.38
C SER A 25 -8.59 7.90 14.33
N GLY A 26 -9.34 8.82 13.69
CA GLY A 26 -8.92 10.20 13.49
C GLY A 26 -7.84 10.39 12.42
N PHE A 27 -7.56 9.36 11.63
CA PHE A 27 -6.51 9.37 10.59
C PHE A 27 -6.96 9.98 9.28
N MET A 28 -8.22 10.30 9.14
CA MET A 28 -8.77 11.12 8.08
C MET A 28 -10.07 11.80 8.50
N ARG A 29 -10.43 12.87 7.83
CA ARG A 29 -11.78 13.45 7.92
C ARG A 29 -12.74 12.62 7.09
N PRO A 30 -14.04 12.53 7.47
CA PRO A 30 -15.04 11.88 6.64
C PRO A 30 -15.02 12.46 5.22
N HIS A 31 -14.99 11.57 4.22
CA HIS A 31 -15.10 11.96 2.81
C HIS A 31 -16.53 11.71 2.32
N PRO A 32 -17.14 12.62 1.50
CA PRO A 32 -18.51 12.44 1.03
C PRO A 32 -18.78 11.14 0.28
N SER A 33 -17.79 10.58 -0.39
CA SER A 33 -17.90 9.27 -1.05
C SER A 33 -17.99 8.09 -0.10
N GLY A 34 -17.61 8.25 1.18
CA GLY A 34 -17.42 7.15 2.10
C GLY A 34 -16.22 6.23 1.77
N LEU A 35 -15.32 6.65 0.90
CA LEU A 35 -14.19 5.85 0.44
C LEU A 35 -12.85 6.52 0.78
N ARG A 36 -11.84 5.71 1.12
CA ARG A 36 -10.45 6.14 1.18
C ARG A 36 -9.68 5.59 -0.01
N VAL A 37 -9.58 6.39 -1.05
CA VAL A 37 -8.73 6.14 -2.23
C VAL A 37 -7.56 7.11 -2.18
N THR A 38 -6.39 6.66 -2.58
CA THR A 38 -5.19 7.50 -2.66
C THR A 38 -4.59 7.43 -4.07
N PRO A 39 -3.78 8.40 -4.51
CA PRO A 39 -3.13 8.34 -5.81
C PRO A 39 -2.31 7.08 -6.06
N TYR A 40 -1.81 6.46 -5.00
CA TYR A 40 -1.03 5.21 -5.09
C TYR A 40 -1.87 4.03 -5.60
N HIS A 41 -3.17 4.00 -5.29
CA HIS A 41 -4.06 2.95 -5.78
C HIS A 41 -4.27 2.99 -7.31
N ALA A 42 -3.95 4.12 -7.96
CA ALA A 42 -3.98 4.22 -9.41
C ALA A 42 -2.76 3.57 -10.09
N LEU A 43 -1.73 3.20 -9.33
CA LEU A 43 -0.49 2.68 -9.90
C LEU A 43 -0.56 1.16 -10.10
N PRO A 44 -0.03 0.62 -11.22
CA PRO A 44 0.06 -0.82 -11.43
C PRO A 44 1.04 -1.50 -10.47
N THR A 45 1.80 -0.73 -9.70
CA THR A 45 2.69 -1.20 -8.63
C THR A 45 1.98 -1.33 -7.28
N THR A 46 0.69 -1.02 -7.18
CA THR A 46 -0.10 -1.17 -5.97
C THR A 46 -1.09 -2.32 -6.13
N THR A 47 -1.12 -3.21 -5.13
CA THR A 47 -2.08 -4.32 -5.07
C THR A 47 -2.87 -4.22 -3.79
N THR A 48 -4.19 -4.24 -3.88
CA THR A 48 -5.10 -4.30 -2.74
C THR A 48 -5.50 -5.74 -2.47
N LEU A 49 -5.20 -6.24 -1.28
CA LEU A 49 -5.63 -7.56 -0.82
C LEU A 49 -6.90 -7.43 -0.01
N CYS A 50 -7.79 -8.41 -0.10
CA CYS A 50 -8.98 -8.48 0.73
C CYS A 50 -9.13 -9.84 1.42
N ALA A 51 -9.69 -9.81 2.63
CA ALA A 51 -10.16 -10.97 3.36
C ALA A 51 -11.69 -10.91 3.42
N LYS A 52 -12.34 -11.99 3.02
CA LYS A 52 -13.81 -12.11 2.96
C LYS A 52 -14.31 -13.23 3.87
N VAL A 53 -15.38 -12.96 4.58
CA VAL A 53 -16.16 -13.94 5.36
C VAL A 53 -17.60 -13.83 4.89
N ASP A 54 -18.20 -14.97 4.53
CA ASP A 54 -19.57 -15.04 3.99
C ASP A 54 -19.82 -14.04 2.85
N GLY A 55 -18.83 -13.91 1.95
CA GLY A 55 -18.88 -13.01 0.80
C GLY A 55 -18.61 -11.52 1.11
N GLN A 56 -18.54 -11.12 2.39
CA GLN A 56 -18.31 -9.74 2.81
C GLN A 56 -16.83 -9.47 3.08
N VAL A 57 -16.31 -8.33 2.63
CA VAL A 57 -14.94 -7.87 2.94
C VAL A 57 -14.89 -7.47 4.43
N VAL A 58 -14.03 -8.14 5.17
CA VAL A 58 -13.81 -7.92 6.62
C VAL A 58 -12.39 -7.47 6.95
N GLY A 59 -11.50 -7.48 5.96
CA GLY A 59 -10.12 -7.02 6.10
C GLY A 59 -9.55 -6.60 4.76
N THR A 60 -8.69 -5.59 4.76
CA THR A 60 -7.96 -5.12 3.59
C THR A 60 -6.54 -4.69 3.95
N LEU A 61 -5.65 -4.76 2.98
CA LEU A 61 -4.26 -4.34 3.08
C LEU A 61 -3.76 -4.00 1.68
N SER A 62 -2.98 -2.94 1.53
CA SER A 62 -2.34 -2.58 0.26
C SER A 62 -0.84 -2.81 0.31
N ILE A 63 -0.32 -3.41 -0.76
CA ILE A 63 1.11 -3.56 -1.04
C ILE A 63 1.46 -2.51 -2.09
N VAL A 64 2.26 -1.52 -1.71
CA VAL A 64 2.77 -0.50 -2.61
C VAL A 64 4.22 -0.83 -2.93
N ARG A 65 4.49 -1.35 -4.12
CA ARG A 65 5.85 -1.61 -4.61
C ARG A 65 6.47 -0.31 -5.14
N GLU A 66 7.78 -0.28 -5.22
CA GLU A 66 8.47 0.90 -5.73
C GLU A 66 8.01 1.24 -7.15
N GLY A 67 7.54 2.46 -7.32
CA GLY A 67 6.98 2.98 -8.57
C GLY A 67 7.27 4.46 -8.74
N VAL A 68 6.66 5.06 -9.76
CA VAL A 68 6.93 6.44 -10.16
C VAL A 68 6.60 7.50 -9.11
N PHE A 69 5.73 7.18 -8.14
CA PHE A 69 5.40 8.08 -7.03
C PHE A 69 6.28 7.85 -5.79
N GLY A 70 7.17 6.86 -5.82
CA GLY A 70 7.83 6.38 -4.61
C GLY A 70 6.85 5.71 -3.66
N PHE A 71 7.10 5.82 -2.36
CA PHE A 71 6.25 5.26 -1.31
C PHE A 71 5.49 6.35 -0.54
N PRO A 72 4.27 6.08 -0.08
CA PRO A 72 3.52 7.01 0.76
C PRO A 72 4.32 7.53 1.95
N MET A 73 5.04 6.65 2.65
CA MET A 73 5.80 7.00 3.85
C MET A 73 6.98 7.96 3.61
N GLN A 74 7.46 8.08 2.38
CA GLN A 74 8.57 8.99 2.05
C GLN A 74 8.23 10.47 2.22
N ALA A 75 6.94 10.81 2.39
CA ALA A 75 6.53 12.15 2.79
C ALA A 75 7.04 12.53 4.20
N ALA A 76 7.39 11.53 5.04
CA ALA A 76 7.77 11.74 6.43
C ALA A 76 9.05 10.98 6.85
N PHE A 77 9.45 9.93 6.12
CA PHE A 77 10.56 9.07 6.48
C PHE A 77 11.57 8.94 5.36
N ASP A 78 12.85 9.06 5.71
CA ASP A 78 13.96 8.69 4.83
C ASP A 78 14.16 7.17 4.85
N ILE A 79 14.13 6.56 3.68
CA ILE A 79 14.38 5.12 3.48
C ILE A 79 15.70 4.84 2.77
N SER A 80 16.59 5.81 2.69
CA SER A 80 17.91 5.67 2.01
C SER A 80 18.71 4.51 2.58
N SER A 81 18.66 4.30 3.89
CA SER A 81 19.32 3.17 4.55
C SER A 81 18.78 1.81 4.15
N VAL A 82 17.49 1.72 3.77
CA VAL A 82 16.88 0.50 3.21
C VAL A 82 17.26 0.35 1.74
N ARG A 83 17.21 1.43 0.96
CA ARG A 83 17.60 1.42 -0.45
C ARG A 83 19.07 1.10 -0.69
N ALA A 84 19.94 1.42 0.26
CA ALA A 84 21.36 1.06 0.19
C ALA A 84 21.63 -0.46 0.30
N LYS A 85 20.62 -1.23 0.71
CA LYS A 85 20.66 -2.68 0.76
C LYS A 85 20.16 -3.26 -0.55
N GLU A 86 20.70 -4.43 -0.91
CA GLU A 86 20.21 -5.15 -2.08
C GLU A 86 18.75 -5.64 -1.89
N GLY A 87 18.01 -5.69 -2.98
CA GLY A 87 16.67 -6.26 -3.02
C GLY A 87 15.56 -5.23 -3.19
N ARG A 88 14.39 -5.71 -3.59
CA ARG A 88 13.20 -4.90 -3.85
C ARG A 88 12.51 -4.50 -2.56
N ILE A 89 11.89 -3.33 -2.58
CA ILE A 89 11.19 -2.76 -1.44
C ILE A 89 9.69 -2.72 -1.74
N ALA A 90 8.87 -2.96 -0.72
CA ALA A 90 7.44 -2.67 -0.74
C ALA A 90 6.99 -2.01 0.56
N GLU A 91 6.14 -1.00 0.46
CA GLU A 91 5.43 -0.45 1.62
C GLU A 91 4.12 -1.21 1.84
N ILE A 92 3.92 -1.66 3.07
CA ILE A 92 2.64 -2.22 3.49
C ILE A 92 1.83 -1.09 4.12
N SER A 93 0.71 -0.79 3.50
CA SER A 93 -0.13 0.35 3.82
C SER A 93 -1.61 -0.04 3.85
N ALA A 94 -2.46 0.90 4.24
CA ALA A 94 -3.91 0.77 4.13
C ALA A 94 -4.47 -0.51 4.78
N LEU A 95 -3.89 -0.94 5.92
CA LEU A 95 -4.40 -2.07 6.69
C LEU A 95 -5.64 -1.64 7.49
N ALA A 96 -6.75 -2.32 7.24
CA ALA A 96 -7.96 -2.18 8.04
C ALA A 96 -8.63 -3.54 8.28
N ILE A 97 -9.12 -3.74 9.50
CA ILE A 97 -9.91 -4.90 9.90
C ILE A 97 -11.25 -4.41 10.42
N HIS A 98 -12.34 -5.03 9.96
CA HIS A 98 -13.69 -4.71 10.40
C HIS A 98 -13.82 -4.84 11.93
N PRO A 99 -14.45 -3.90 12.65
CA PRO A 99 -14.49 -3.84 14.12
C PRO A 99 -14.89 -5.16 14.79
N ARG A 100 -15.85 -5.89 14.23
CA ARG A 100 -16.31 -7.20 14.75
C ARG A 100 -15.20 -8.26 14.79
N TRP A 101 -14.15 -8.11 13.97
CA TRP A 101 -13.07 -9.08 13.83
C TRP A 101 -11.75 -8.64 14.47
N ARG A 102 -11.66 -7.41 15.02
CA ARG A 102 -10.41 -6.88 15.60
C ARG A 102 -9.97 -7.63 16.86
N LYS A 103 -10.90 -8.15 17.66
CA LYS A 103 -10.62 -8.82 18.96
C LYS A 103 -10.73 -10.35 18.87
N THR A 104 -10.52 -10.93 17.71
CA THR A 104 -10.65 -12.38 17.46
C THR A 104 -9.31 -13.12 17.45
N GLY A 105 -8.32 -12.63 18.21
CA GLY A 105 -6.99 -13.27 18.25
C GLY A 105 -6.23 -13.26 16.93
N GLY A 106 -6.49 -12.26 16.06
CA GLY A 106 -5.81 -12.13 14.78
C GLY A 106 -6.35 -13.04 13.67
N SER A 107 -7.58 -13.54 13.81
CA SER A 107 -8.18 -14.51 12.85
C SER A 107 -8.31 -13.97 11.42
N ILE A 108 -8.31 -12.65 11.22
CA ILE A 108 -8.26 -11.99 9.91
C ILE A 108 -6.85 -11.42 9.64
N LEU A 109 -6.25 -10.80 10.65
CA LEU A 109 -4.96 -10.11 10.51
C LEU A 109 -3.83 -11.06 10.09
N PHE A 110 -3.64 -12.18 10.80
CA PHE A 110 -2.54 -13.11 10.50
C PHE A 110 -2.66 -13.79 9.14
N PRO A 111 -3.84 -14.30 8.71
CA PRO A 111 -4.01 -14.82 7.35
C PRO A 111 -3.75 -13.75 6.27
N LEU A 112 -4.20 -12.51 6.48
CA LEU A 112 -3.96 -11.42 5.55
C LEU A 112 -2.46 -11.07 5.45
N MET A 113 -1.75 -11.03 6.60
CA MET A 113 -0.30 -10.86 6.63
C MET A 113 0.44 -12.02 5.98
N LYS A 114 -0.02 -13.26 6.16
CA LYS A 114 0.57 -14.42 5.49
C LYS A 114 0.39 -14.35 3.98
N PHE A 115 -0.79 -13.96 3.53
CA PHE A 115 -1.04 -13.74 2.11
C PHE A 115 -0.09 -12.67 1.56
N MET A 116 0.00 -11.52 2.22
CA MET A 116 0.93 -10.44 1.86
C MET A 116 2.39 -10.95 1.78
N TYR A 117 2.85 -11.69 2.80
CA TYR A 117 4.20 -12.26 2.83
C TYR A 117 4.47 -13.18 1.64
N GLY A 118 3.57 -14.14 1.39
CA GLY A 118 3.71 -15.07 0.25
C GLY A 118 3.62 -14.35 -1.09
N TYR A 119 2.78 -13.32 -1.19
CA TYR A 119 2.63 -12.55 -2.41
C TYR A 119 3.86 -11.68 -2.70
N CYS A 120 4.39 -11.00 -1.70
CA CYS A 120 5.63 -10.23 -1.81
C CYS A 120 6.83 -11.08 -2.21
N THR A 121 7.02 -12.23 -1.55
CA THR A 121 8.21 -13.07 -1.76
C THR A 121 8.13 -13.90 -3.03
N ARG A 122 6.97 -14.53 -3.33
CA ARG A 122 6.83 -15.45 -4.46
C ARG A 122 6.58 -14.76 -5.80
N TYR A 123 5.93 -13.58 -5.78
CA TYR A 123 5.47 -12.91 -7.01
C TYR A 123 6.27 -11.67 -7.36
N PHE A 124 6.89 -11.01 -6.38
CA PHE A 124 7.60 -9.76 -6.60
C PHE A 124 9.05 -9.77 -6.15
N ASP A 125 9.53 -10.88 -5.60
CA ASP A 125 10.89 -10.97 -5.07
C ASP A 125 11.22 -9.79 -4.14
N THR A 126 10.26 -9.42 -3.30
CA THR A 126 10.42 -8.35 -2.33
C THR A 126 11.30 -8.83 -1.20
N ARG A 127 12.36 -8.09 -0.91
CA ARG A 127 13.25 -8.35 0.22
C ARG A 127 12.93 -7.48 1.43
N HIS A 128 12.66 -6.20 1.21
CA HIS A 128 12.45 -5.28 2.32
C HIS A 128 11.00 -4.80 2.35
N LEU A 129 10.34 -5.01 3.49
CA LEU A 129 9.10 -4.32 3.81
C LEU A 129 9.41 -3.03 4.55
N VAL A 130 8.66 -1.98 4.25
CA VAL A 130 8.63 -0.74 5.02
C VAL A 130 7.20 -0.42 5.41
N ILE A 131 7.03 0.18 6.59
CA ILE A 131 5.73 0.56 7.15
C ILE A 131 5.82 1.92 7.84
N ALA A 132 4.73 2.66 7.82
CA ALA A 132 4.49 3.81 8.69
C ALA A 132 3.24 3.54 9.53
N VAL A 133 3.41 3.43 10.84
CA VAL A 133 2.33 3.03 11.76
C VAL A 133 2.19 4.02 12.90
N ASN A 134 1.00 4.12 13.47
CA ASN A 134 0.80 4.92 14.69
C ASN A 134 1.64 4.34 15.85
N PRO A 135 2.28 5.19 16.68
CA PRO A 135 3.10 4.75 17.80
C PRO A 135 2.40 3.77 18.75
N ALA A 136 1.08 3.87 18.91
CA ALA A 136 0.30 2.94 19.73
C ALA A 136 0.31 1.48 19.23
N HIS A 137 0.71 1.24 17.99
CA HIS A 137 0.73 -0.09 17.39
C HIS A 137 2.12 -0.64 17.10
N ILE A 138 3.18 0.18 17.24
CA ILE A 138 4.54 -0.22 16.84
C ILE A 138 5.06 -1.42 17.63
N GLU A 139 4.67 -1.57 18.90
CA GLU A 139 5.12 -2.65 19.77
C GLU A 139 4.78 -4.03 19.17
N MET A 140 3.61 -4.19 18.59
CA MET A 140 3.22 -5.45 17.93
C MET A 140 4.14 -5.76 16.74
N TYR A 141 4.48 -4.76 15.94
CA TYR A 141 5.38 -4.93 14.81
C TYR A 141 6.81 -5.25 15.24
N GLU A 142 7.30 -4.61 16.30
CA GLU A 142 8.66 -4.85 16.83
C GLU A 142 8.75 -6.19 17.56
N SER A 143 7.84 -6.44 18.52
CA SER A 143 7.95 -7.57 19.44
C SER A 143 7.45 -8.89 18.86
N VAL A 144 6.49 -8.86 17.91
CA VAL A 144 5.88 -10.06 17.33
C VAL A 144 6.39 -10.33 15.91
N LEU A 145 6.58 -9.29 15.12
CA LEU A 145 6.92 -9.40 13.69
C LEU A 145 8.37 -9.00 13.37
N PHE A 146 9.14 -8.57 14.37
CA PHE A 146 10.56 -8.21 14.26
C PHE A 146 10.89 -7.07 13.30
N PHE A 147 9.95 -6.16 13.08
CA PHE A 147 10.27 -4.91 12.40
C PHE A 147 11.26 -4.09 13.23
N ARG A 148 12.16 -3.43 12.55
CA ARG A 148 13.15 -2.52 13.15
C ARG A 148 12.81 -1.09 12.76
N ARG A 149 12.82 -0.17 13.72
CA ARG A 149 12.58 1.26 13.43
C ARG A 149 13.62 1.79 12.46
N LEU A 150 13.19 2.63 11.54
CA LEU A 150 14.09 3.40 10.66
C LEU A 150 14.84 4.47 11.45
N THR A 151 14.18 5.07 12.42
CA THR A 151 14.72 6.06 13.36
C THR A 151 14.05 5.90 14.72
N GLN A 152 14.74 6.31 15.79
CA GLN A 152 14.17 6.32 17.13
C GLN A 152 13.14 7.44 17.33
N GLN A 153 13.13 8.44 16.45
CA GLN A 153 12.20 9.55 16.51
C GLN A 153 10.82 9.16 16.02
N VAL A 154 9.81 9.64 16.72
CA VAL A 154 8.43 9.65 16.26
C VAL A 154 8.25 10.90 15.40
N VAL A 155 7.65 10.75 14.23
CA VAL A 155 7.19 11.89 13.44
C VAL A 155 5.87 12.35 14.04
N ASP A 156 5.86 13.52 14.64
CA ASP A 156 4.70 14.05 15.38
C ASP A 156 3.51 14.37 14.46
N ARG A 157 3.81 14.66 13.20
CA ARG A 157 2.78 15.01 12.21
C ARG A 157 3.06 14.33 10.88
N TYR A 158 2.24 13.35 10.54
CA TYR A 158 2.26 12.68 9.25
C TYR A 158 0.98 13.01 8.46
N ASP A 159 1.12 13.86 7.45
CA ASP A 159 -0.03 14.42 6.72
C ASP A 159 -0.85 13.36 5.97
N PHE A 160 -0.23 12.24 5.57
CA PHE A 160 -0.91 11.12 4.92
C PHE A 160 -2.01 10.48 5.81
N VAL A 161 -1.94 10.69 7.11
CA VAL A 161 -2.92 10.25 8.10
C VAL A 161 -3.48 11.41 8.93
N ASN A 162 -3.82 12.51 8.27
CA ASN A 162 -4.45 13.70 8.87
C ASN A 162 -3.62 14.31 10.02
N GLY A 163 -2.30 14.27 9.89
CA GLY A 163 -1.40 14.82 10.90
C GLY A 163 -1.23 13.95 12.16
N ALA A 164 -1.70 12.71 12.15
CA ALA A 164 -1.45 11.80 13.27
C ALA A 164 0.04 11.43 13.36
N PRO A 165 0.57 11.14 14.57
CA PRO A 165 1.95 10.73 14.74
C PRO A 165 2.21 9.36 14.11
N ALA A 166 3.45 9.16 13.61
CA ALA A 166 3.86 7.92 12.96
C ALA A 166 5.29 7.49 13.35
N VAL A 167 5.53 6.19 13.29
CA VAL A 167 6.84 5.54 13.40
C VAL A 167 7.09 4.78 12.11
N GLY A 168 8.24 5.02 11.48
CA GLY A 168 8.70 4.27 10.32
C GLY A 168 9.49 3.03 10.75
N ALA A 169 9.21 1.88 10.15
CA ALA A 169 9.93 0.65 10.43
C ALA A 169 10.13 -0.22 9.17
N THR A 170 11.07 -1.14 9.23
CA THR A 170 11.44 -2.04 8.13
C THR A 170 11.63 -3.47 8.61
N LEU A 171 11.38 -4.43 7.72
CA LEU A 171 11.65 -5.86 7.92
C LEU A 171 12.34 -6.43 6.68
N ASP A 172 13.46 -7.14 6.88
CA ASP A 172 14.09 -7.94 5.82
C ASP A 172 13.42 -9.31 5.76
N LEU A 173 12.75 -9.60 4.65
CA LEU A 173 12.00 -10.85 4.45
C LEU A 173 12.92 -12.06 4.25
N HIS A 174 14.19 -11.87 3.89
CA HIS A 174 15.16 -12.96 3.83
C HIS A 174 15.66 -13.35 5.22
N GLU A 175 15.79 -12.40 6.15
CA GLU A 175 16.15 -12.65 7.55
C GLU A 175 14.96 -13.13 8.39
N ALA A 176 13.73 -12.79 7.99
CA ALA A 176 12.53 -13.04 8.76
C ALA A 176 12.34 -14.53 9.14
N PRO A 177 12.50 -15.53 8.24
CA PRO A 177 12.33 -16.95 8.60
C PRO A 177 13.23 -17.38 9.77
N GLU A 178 14.50 -16.99 9.78
CA GLU A 178 15.43 -17.32 10.87
C GLU A 178 15.08 -16.61 12.18
N LEU A 179 14.66 -15.34 12.10
CA LEU A 179 14.17 -14.60 13.27
C LEU A 179 12.95 -15.27 13.90
N PHE A 180 12.00 -15.67 13.06
CA PHE A 180 10.80 -16.38 13.50
C PHE A 180 11.12 -17.78 14.04
N GLU A 181 12.05 -18.51 13.44
CA GLU A 181 12.48 -19.82 13.94
C GLU A 181 13.10 -19.71 15.34
N ARG A 182 14.04 -18.79 15.54
CA ARG A 182 14.66 -18.55 16.84
C ARG A 182 13.65 -18.19 17.94
N ALA A 183 12.67 -17.35 17.61
CA ALA A 183 11.72 -16.88 18.59
C ALA A 183 10.54 -17.82 18.83
N TYR A 184 10.11 -18.53 17.80
CA TYR A 184 8.85 -19.28 17.82
C TYR A 184 8.99 -20.76 17.47
N GLY A 185 10.13 -21.23 16.93
CA GLY A 185 10.32 -22.61 16.48
C GLY A 185 10.09 -23.66 17.57
N HIS A 186 10.44 -23.32 18.82
CA HIS A 186 10.24 -24.20 19.99
C HIS A 186 8.80 -24.20 20.53
N LYS A 187 7.93 -23.29 20.04
CA LYS A 187 6.54 -23.20 20.50
C LYS A 187 5.64 -24.18 19.74
N SER A 188 4.53 -24.57 20.35
CA SER A 188 3.56 -25.49 19.74
C SER A 188 2.26 -24.79 19.34
N GLY A 189 1.54 -25.40 18.41
CA GLY A 189 0.21 -24.95 17.96
C GLY A 189 0.22 -23.54 17.40
N ARG A 190 -0.79 -22.75 17.75
CA ARG A 190 -0.98 -21.37 17.26
C ARG A 190 0.11 -20.39 17.71
N ARG A 191 0.93 -20.74 18.69
CA ARG A 191 2.04 -19.91 19.17
C ARG A 191 3.30 -20.03 18.31
N ASN A 192 3.38 -21.05 17.46
CA ASN A 192 4.49 -21.23 16.52
C ASN A 192 4.27 -20.39 15.26
N LEU A 193 4.61 -19.11 15.32
CA LEU A 193 4.47 -18.22 14.19
C LEU A 193 5.46 -18.51 13.06
N HIS A 194 6.62 -19.14 13.35
CA HIS A 194 7.53 -19.64 12.32
C HIS A 194 6.81 -20.67 11.45
N ARG A 195 6.27 -21.74 12.06
CA ARG A 195 5.52 -22.74 11.31
C ARG A 195 4.36 -22.11 10.55
N TYR A 196 3.64 -21.18 11.19
CA TYR A 196 2.50 -20.49 10.57
C TYR A 196 2.88 -19.72 9.32
N PHE A 197 3.86 -18.82 9.40
CA PHE A 197 4.23 -17.94 8.28
C PHE A 197 5.03 -18.66 7.20
N VAL A 198 5.90 -19.59 7.55
CA VAL A 198 6.85 -20.21 6.62
C VAL A 198 6.31 -21.52 6.04
N HIS A 199 5.72 -22.39 6.84
CA HIS A 199 5.43 -23.76 6.44
C HIS A 199 3.93 -24.08 6.26
N THR A 200 3.04 -23.37 6.96
CA THR A 200 1.60 -23.70 6.87
C THR A 200 1.03 -23.17 5.56
N GLU A 201 0.34 -24.00 4.81
CA GLU A 201 -0.50 -23.57 3.72
C GLU A 201 -1.91 -23.26 4.23
N ILE A 202 -2.50 -22.19 3.70
CA ILE A 202 -3.88 -21.77 4.01
C ILE A 202 -4.67 -21.89 2.71
N PRO A 203 -5.56 -22.90 2.59
CA PRO A 203 -6.33 -23.16 1.36
C PRO A 203 -7.20 -21.97 0.90
N GLU A 204 -7.61 -21.15 1.86
CA GLU A 204 -8.44 -19.96 1.62
C GLU A 204 -7.69 -18.81 0.97
N ILE A 205 -6.36 -18.90 0.81
CA ILE A 205 -5.56 -17.90 0.10
C ILE A 205 -5.52 -18.24 -1.39
N HIS A 206 -6.12 -17.37 -2.19
CA HIS A 206 -6.15 -17.49 -3.65
C HIS A 206 -5.05 -16.62 -4.27
N TYR A 207 -3.92 -17.24 -4.59
CA TYR A 207 -2.85 -16.58 -5.32
C TYR A 207 -3.18 -16.50 -6.81
N PRO A 208 -2.80 -15.42 -7.51
CA PRO A 208 -2.98 -15.36 -8.96
C PRO A 208 -2.11 -16.39 -9.67
N ALA A 209 -2.66 -17.03 -10.70
CA ALA A 209 -1.90 -17.94 -11.55
C ALA A 209 -1.01 -17.15 -12.52
N ARG A 210 0.24 -16.92 -12.14
CA ARG A 210 1.24 -16.23 -12.96
C ARG A 210 2.53 -17.03 -13.03
N PRO A 211 3.16 -17.17 -14.22
CA PRO A 211 4.35 -17.98 -14.38
C PRO A 211 5.64 -17.30 -13.90
N TRP A 212 5.67 -15.98 -13.67
CA TRP A 212 6.84 -15.19 -13.28
C TRP A 212 6.52 -14.00 -12.42
N HIS A 213 7.56 -13.52 -11.75
CA HIS A 213 7.49 -12.28 -10.99
C HIS A 213 7.40 -11.07 -11.92
N THR A 214 6.53 -10.14 -11.59
CA THR A 214 6.40 -8.85 -12.26
C THR A 214 6.37 -7.73 -11.22
N SER A 215 6.87 -6.57 -11.59
CA SER A 215 6.75 -5.36 -10.74
C SER A 215 5.36 -4.72 -10.85
N ASN A 216 4.62 -5.06 -11.90
CA ASN A 216 3.31 -4.51 -12.19
C ASN A 216 2.23 -5.56 -11.95
N ASP A 217 1.14 -5.11 -11.39
CA ASP A 217 -0.04 -5.92 -11.17
C ASP A 217 -1.28 -5.06 -11.45
N PRO A 218 -1.62 -4.87 -12.74
CA PRO A 218 -2.71 -4.01 -13.15
C PRO A 218 -4.03 -4.63 -12.72
N VAL A 219 -4.51 -4.21 -11.59
CA VAL A 219 -5.83 -4.64 -11.07
C VAL A 219 -6.94 -3.78 -11.66
N LEU A 220 -6.64 -2.51 -11.96
CA LEU A 220 -7.63 -1.57 -12.47
C LEU A 220 -7.73 -1.64 -13.99
N SER A 221 -8.97 -1.66 -14.48
CA SER A 221 -9.31 -1.32 -15.86
C SER A 221 -9.52 0.20 -15.99
N PRO A 222 -9.56 0.77 -17.22
CA PRO A 222 -9.94 2.18 -17.41
C PRO A 222 -11.29 2.53 -16.76
N ALA A 223 -12.27 1.63 -16.80
CA ALA A 223 -13.57 1.84 -16.17
C ALA A 223 -13.47 1.95 -14.64
N LEU A 224 -12.71 1.06 -13.99
CA LEU A 224 -12.48 1.13 -12.55
C LEU A 224 -11.65 2.36 -12.16
N MET A 225 -10.69 2.75 -12.99
CA MET A 225 -9.92 3.98 -12.81
C MET A 225 -10.86 5.20 -12.81
N ASP A 226 -11.70 5.33 -13.82
CA ASP A 226 -12.65 6.43 -13.92
C ASP A 226 -13.63 6.43 -12.73
N HIS A 227 -14.19 5.27 -12.42
CA HIS A 227 -15.14 5.12 -11.31
C HIS A 227 -14.56 5.64 -10.00
N PHE A 228 -13.42 5.13 -9.56
CA PHE A 228 -12.88 5.46 -8.24
C PHE A 228 -12.20 6.83 -8.17
N PHE A 229 -11.47 7.23 -9.20
CA PHE A 229 -10.58 8.40 -9.12
C PHE A 229 -11.18 9.68 -9.68
N ASN A 230 -12.16 9.59 -10.59
CA ASN A 230 -12.85 10.75 -11.14
C ASN A 230 -14.27 10.91 -10.58
N GLN A 231 -15.06 9.84 -10.60
CA GLN A 231 -16.49 9.94 -10.25
C GLN A 231 -16.72 9.91 -8.74
N ARG A 232 -16.11 8.94 -8.02
CA ARG A 232 -16.39 8.72 -6.60
C ARG A 232 -15.57 9.62 -5.67
N THR A 233 -14.28 9.79 -5.91
CA THR A 233 -13.39 10.47 -4.94
C THR A 233 -12.71 11.73 -5.47
N ARG A 234 -12.63 11.90 -6.78
CA ARG A 234 -11.94 13.02 -7.45
C ARG A 234 -10.45 13.16 -7.08
N VAL A 235 -9.81 12.07 -6.68
CA VAL A 235 -8.39 12.06 -6.27
C VAL A 235 -7.46 12.62 -7.36
N PHE A 236 -7.84 12.52 -8.62
CA PHE A 236 -7.04 13.05 -9.72
C PHE A 236 -7.06 14.59 -9.82
N GLU A 237 -8.05 15.26 -9.25
CA GLU A 237 -8.09 16.73 -9.22
C GLU A 237 -6.97 17.30 -8.35
N ASP A 238 -6.60 16.60 -7.28
CA ASP A 238 -5.59 17.03 -6.29
C ASP A 238 -4.14 16.69 -6.70
N LEU A 239 -3.94 16.05 -7.86
CA LEU A 239 -2.61 15.70 -8.32
C LEU A 239 -1.83 16.93 -8.82
N ASP A 240 -0.58 17.05 -8.36
CA ASP A 240 0.38 18.00 -8.93
C ASP A 240 0.75 17.63 -10.37
N ASP A 241 1.31 18.60 -11.08
CA ASP A 241 1.69 18.48 -12.49
C ASP A 241 2.73 17.37 -12.74
N ARG A 242 3.62 17.12 -11.79
CA ARG A 242 4.62 16.04 -11.89
C ARG A 242 3.93 14.68 -11.86
N ARG A 243 3.02 14.45 -10.91
CA ARG A 243 2.30 13.17 -10.79
C ARG A 243 1.36 12.94 -11.97
N ARG A 244 0.71 13.99 -12.49
CA ARG A 244 -0.08 13.90 -13.73
C ARG A 244 0.77 13.42 -14.91
N ARG A 245 1.92 14.03 -15.17
CA ARG A 245 2.85 13.58 -16.22
C ARG A 245 3.32 12.14 -16.02
N LEU A 246 3.59 11.74 -14.78
CA LEU A 246 4.02 10.38 -14.45
C LEU A 246 2.94 9.34 -14.73
N LEU A 247 1.66 9.62 -14.43
CA LEU A 247 0.54 8.74 -14.79
C LEU A 247 0.47 8.55 -16.31
N HIS A 248 0.54 9.61 -17.09
CA HIS A 248 0.56 9.50 -18.56
C HIS A 248 1.79 8.75 -19.10
N SER A 249 2.90 8.74 -18.40
CA SER A 249 4.09 7.97 -18.79
C SER A 249 3.92 6.46 -18.59
N ILE A 250 3.04 6.06 -17.67
CA ILE A 250 2.73 4.66 -17.36
C ILE A 250 1.61 4.14 -18.26
N TYR A 251 0.53 4.89 -18.37
CA TYR A 251 -0.68 4.53 -19.07
C TYR A 251 -0.68 5.18 -20.46
N ARG A 252 -0.02 4.54 -21.42
CA ARG A 252 0.24 5.10 -22.78
C ARG A 252 -0.79 4.70 -23.80
N GLU A 253 -1.49 3.59 -23.58
CA GLU A 253 -2.48 3.08 -24.51
C GLU A 253 -3.66 4.06 -24.61
N PRO A 254 -4.24 4.24 -25.82
CA PRO A 254 -5.29 5.24 -26.06
C PRO A 254 -6.51 5.12 -25.16
N GLU A 255 -6.80 3.91 -24.67
CA GLU A 255 -7.95 3.63 -23.80
C GLU A 255 -7.87 4.32 -22.44
N TRP A 256 -6.67 4.69 -22.01
CA TRP A 256 -6.47 5.41 -20.74
C TRP A 256 -6.67 6.92 -20.85
N ALA A 257 -6.49 7.49 -22.05
CA ALA A 257 -6.52 8.94 -22.26
C ALA A 257 -7.81 9.63 -21.74
N PRO A 258 -9.03 9.03 -21.89
CA PRO A 258 -10.25 9.66 -21.39
C PRO A 258 -10.37 9.71 -19.86
N VAL A 259 -9.68 8.81 -19.15
CA VAL A 259 -9.84 8.63 -17.70
C VAL A 259 -8.69 9.20 -16.88
N LEU A 260 -7.58 9.52 -17.52
CA LEU A 260 -6.45 10.17 -16.85
C LEU A 260 -6.70 11.67 -16.67
N PRO A 261 -6.12 12.28 -15.61
CA PRO A 261 -6.21 13.73 -15.43
C PRO A 261 -5.56 14.48 -16.61
N PRO A 262 -6.06 15.68 -16.98
CA PRO A 262 -5.47 16.45 -18.06
C PRO A 262 -3.96 16.64 -17.91
N GLN A 263 -3.22 16.52 -19.00
CA GLN A 263 -1.79 16.82 -18.98
C GLN A 263 -1.58 18.31 -18.70
N PRO A 264 -0.63 18.67 -17.82
CA PRO A 264 -0.27 20.05 -17.63
C PRO A 264 0.26 20.64 -18.93
N ALA A 265 -0.07 21.91 -19.20
CA ALA A 265 0.47 22.64 -20.35
C ALA A 265 2.00 22.53 -20.38
N THR A 266 2.54 22.20 -21.52
CA THR A 266 3.99 22.22 -21.76
C THR A 266 4.45 23.66 -21.67
N THR A 267 5.08 24.06 -20.57
CA THR A 267 5.79 25.34 -20.51
C THR A 267 6.99 25.21 -21.44
N GLU A 268 6.88 25.73 -22.66
CA GLU A 268 8.05 25.85 -23.54
C GLU A 268 9.12 26.70 -22.81
N PRO A 269 10.38 26.22 -22.71
CA PRO A 269 11.46 27.00 -22.11
C PRO A 269 11.97 28.07 -23.06
N GLY A 270 11.10 28.87 -23.67
CA GLY A 270 11.45 29.81 -24.72
C GLY A 270 10.79 31.19 -24.65
N ALA A 271 9.76 31.38 -23.80
CA ALA A 271 9.02 32.65 -23.79
C ALA A 271 9.68 33.78 -22.96
N ALA A 272 10.62 33.43 -22.08
CA ALA A 272 11.27 34.44 -21.21
C ALA A 272 12.45 35.21 -21.89
N LEU A 273 13.03 34.70 -22.96
CA LEU A 273 14.19 35.30 -23.62
C LEU A 273 13.84 36.30 -24.75
N ARG A 274 12.58 36.45 -25.13
CA ARG A 274 12.18 37.37 -26.21
C ARG A 274 11.68 38.76 -25.77
N ARG A 275 11.65 39.06 -24.46
CA ARG A 275 11.20 40.36 -23.95
C ARG A 275 12.33 41.38 -23.68
N HIS A 276 13.61 41.00 -23.81
CA HIS A 276 14.74 41.92 -23.59
C HIS A 276 15.46 42.37 -24.86
N ALA A 277 14.98 42.02 -26.06
CA ALA A 277 15.63 42.41 -27.32
C ALA A 277 14.85 43.48 -28.12
N ARG A 278 13.98 44.27 -27.50
CA ARG A 278 13.26 45.35 -28.17
C ARG A 278 13.29 46.65 -27.40
N HIS A 279 14.40 47.00 -26.77
CA HIS A 279 14.71 48.39 -26.38
C HIS A 279 16.24 48.49 -26.30
N SER A 280 16.86 48.64 -27.46
CA SER A 280 18.17 49.27 -27.66
C SER A 280 18.15 49.86 -29.04
#